data_d87b7708f7667c3cd72db725220b4990
#
_entry.id   d87b7708f7667c3cd72db725220b4990
#
_cell.length_a   1.000
_cell.length_b   1.000
_cell.length_c   1.000
_cell.angle_alpha   90.00
_cell.angle_beta   90.00
_cell.angle_gamma   90.00
#
_symmetry.space_group_name_H-M   'P 1'
#
loop_
_entity.id
_entity.type
_entity.pdbx_description
1 polymer ?
#
loop_
_entity_poly.entity_id
_entity_poly.type
_entity_poly.pdbx_seq_one_letter_code
_entity_poly.pdbx_strand_id
1 'polypeptide(L)'
;MHTHLDAQIGWDHELKPVSLHGVTSVLMGNCGVTFAPCKPEDRELIAHMMQTVEDIPKEAILGGLPWDWEDYGGYLNSIEKLDLGINVAGMVGHTAVRYYVMGERSVEELATDKEIQQMAEIVGDSIDEGAVGFSTNRYPPHVGPDGRSIPGTYAEAKELLEIAKVVGQKKGLMQNVLDFGGQPEFSFKLLKDLARTTGDRILFSIGAGPDPASGKRVRNLLKELCKDGGDITGISQPRSSGFMFGLQSGLPFPGETWEKLRQMNLDGRLSSIRDQEFRNKLVEEASSKQESIPYNQVFWLGNGETPDYVAGREMCIAEMAKAKGEHPSATFLRLSDESDGKTLFNYRMFNQSMEAAGEMFLSDRIFPGLGDAGAHVSQICDAGWATFVLSHWVREAGLYSLEEGVRRITSAPARIIGLKDRGTLEVGKKADVNVFDAETVAELQPEIVHDFPGGAPRYVQGSKGYKATVVNGKINFIDGELTGAANGEVLRHSA
;
A
#
# COMPACT_ATOMS: atom_id res chain seq x y z
N MET A 1 4.77 6.72 2.47
CA MET A 1 5.84 5.95 3.15
C MET A 1 5.78 4.45 2.86
N HIS A 2 4.63 3.88 2.61
CA HIS A 2 4.49 2.45 2.35
C HIS A 2 3.93 2.26 0.94
N THR A 3 4.80 1.86 0.01
CA THR A 3 4.46 1.62 -1.40
C THR A 3 5.16 0.37 -1.92
N HIS A 4 4.65 -0.19 -3.01
CA HIS A 4 5.18 -1.33 -3.76
C HIS A 4 5.44 -0.95 -5.22
N LEU A 5 5.99 0.25 -5.43
CA LEU A 5 6.30 0.78 -6.75
C LEU A 5 7.55 0.16 -7.38
N ASP A 6 8.14 -0.82 -6.71
CA ASP A 6 9.38 -1.51 -7.09
C ASP A 6 9.33 -2.12 -8.50
N ALA A 7 8.16 -2.59 -8.94
CA ALA A 7 7.97 -3.07 -10.30
C ALA A 7 7.54 -1.96 -11.25
N GLN A 8 6.52 -1.18 -10.85
CA GLN A 8 5.89 -0.16 -11.69
C GLN A 8 6.90 0.88 -12.18
N ILE A 9 7.92 1.19 -11.40
CA ILE A 9 9.00 2.14 -11.76
C ILE A 9 9.70 1.76 -13.07
N GLY A 10 9.68 0.50 -13.46
CA GLY A 10 10.30 0.03 -14.70
C GLY A 10 9.58 0.47 -15.98
N TRP A 11 8.30 0.85 -15.90
CA TRP A 11 7.49 1.25 -17.07
C TRP A 11 6.68 2.53 -16.86
N ASP A 12 6.40 2.94 -15.64
CA ASP A 12 5.74 4.20 -15.30
C ASP A 12 6.67 5.05 -14.44
N HIS A 13 7.58 5.78 -15.08
CA HIS A 13 8.59 6.59 -14.41
C HIS A 13 8.00 7.82 -13.71
N GLU A 14 6.75 8.19 -14.03
CA GLU A 14 6.00 9.23 -13.33
C GLU A 14 5.38 8.71 -12.03
N LEU A 15 5.31 7.38 -11.86
CA LEU A 15 4.76 6.69 -10.69
C LEU A 15 3.32 7.10 -10.38
N LYS A 16 2.45 7.07 -11.42
CA LYS A 16 1.00 7.27 -11.23
C LYS A 16 0.35 6.10 -10.46
N PRO A 17 -0.67 6.36 -9.65
CA PRO A 17 -1.33 7.65 -9.43
C PRO A 17 -0.71 8.48 -8.29
N VAL A 18 0.29 7.98 -7.56
CA VAL A 18 0.81 8.64 -6.35
C VAL A 18 1.35 10.06 -6.62
N SER A 19 1.98 10.27 -7.78
CA SER A 19 2.49 11.58 -8.21
C SER A 19 1.41 12.61 -8.48
N LEU A 20 0.17 12.17 -8.79
CA LEU A 20 -0.99 13.05 -8.99
C LEU A 20 -1.53 13.65 -7.68
N HIS A 21 -1.04 13.19 -6.54
CA HIS A 21 -1.46 13.60 -5.19
C HIS A 21 -0.44 14.47 -4.46
N GLY A 22 0.42 15.18 -5.20
CA GLY A 22 1.45 16.06 -4.65
C GLY A 22 2.61 15.33 -3.98
N VAL A 23 2.74 14.03 -4.15
CA VAL A 23 3.85 13.25 -3.60
C VAL A 23 5.11 13.48 -4.42
N THR A 24 6.18 13.89 -3.74
CA THR A 24 7.50 14.19 -4.34
C THR A 24 8.54 13.12 -4.06
N SER A 25 8.27 12.25 -3.08
CA SER A 25 9.18 11.16 -2.68
C SER A 25 8.40 9.95 -2.18
N VAL A 26 8.82 8.75 -2.57
CA VAL A 26 8.22 7.48 -2.13
C VAL A 26 9.25 6.56 -1.50
N LEU A 27 8.79 5.65 -0.63
CA LEU A 27 9.59 4.56 -0.07
C LEU A 27 9.08 3.23 -0.62
N MET A 28 9.95 2.53 -1.35
CA MET A 28 9.72 1.21 -1.93
C MET A 28 10.31 0.10 -1.06
N GLY A 29 10.08 -1.16 -1.42
CA GLY A 29 10.63 -2.32 -0.73
C GLY A 29 9.96 -2.59 0.62
N ASN A 30 8.69 -2.31 0.76
CA ASN A 30 7.91 -2.62 1.96
C ASN A 30 7.51 -4.11 2.02
N CYS A 31 6.94 -4.55 3.11
CA CYS A 31 6.41 -5.90 3.33
C CYS A 31 7.42 -7.04 3.10
N GLY A 32 8.73 -6.76 3.08
CA GLY A 32 9.75 -7.76 2.83
C GLY A 32 9.85 -8.25 1.39
N VAL A 33 9.09 -7.68 0.46
CA VAL A 33 9.03 -8.14 -0.93
C VAL A 33 9.75 -7.14 -1.85
N THR A 34 10.81 -7.58 -2.52
CA THR A 34 11.62 -6.75 -3.42
C THR A 34 12.18 -7.59 -4.57
N PHE A 35 12.77 -6.95 -5.59
CA PHE A 35 13.37 -7.60 -6.76
C PHE A 35 14.89 -7.80 -6.64
N ALA A 36 15.47 -7.48 -5.49
CA ALA A 36 16.89 -7.67 -5.21
C ALA A 36 17.12 -7.98 -3.71
N PRO A 37 18.10 -8.88 -3.39
CA PRO A 37 18.97 -9.60 -4.34
C PRO A 37 18.20 -10.66 -5.14
N CYS A 38 18.62 -10.92 -6.38
CA CYS A 38 17.96 -11.89 -7.25
C CYS A 38 18.94 -12.51 -8.25
N LYS A 39 19.14 -13.83 -8.22
CA LYS A 39 19.92 -14.52 -9.24
C LYS A 39 19.17 -14.53 -10.58
N PRO A 40 19.90 -14.54 -11.72
CA PRO A 40 19.25 -14.56 -13.03
C PRO A 40 18.22 -15.68 -13.23
N GLU A 41 18.48 -16.87 -12.70
CA GLU A 41 17.59 -18.02 -12.77
C GLU A 41 16.33 -17.91 -11.90
N ASP A 42 16.31 -17.02 -10.90
CA ASP A 42 15.21 -16.89 -9.93
C ASP A 42 14.23 -15.75 -10.30
N ARG A 43 14.49 -14.98 -11.36
CA ARG A 43 13.71 -13.81 -11.77
C ARG A 43 12.23 -14.13 -12.01
N GLU A 44 11.96 -15.24 -12.68
CA GLU A 44 10.58 -15.66 -12.97
C GLU A 44 9.81 -16.02 -11.69
N LEU A 45 10.48 -16.66 -10.74
CA LEU A 45 9.86 -17.02 -9.46
C LEU A 45 9.54 -15.78 -8.62
N ILE A 46 10.49 -14.84 -8.52
CA ILE A 46 10.27 -13.59 -7.79
C ILE A 46 9.14 -12.78 -8.42
N ALA A 47 9.11 -12.67 -9.75
CA ALA A 47 8.01 -12.02 -10.45
C ALA A 47 6.65 -12.69 -10.19
N HIS A 48 6.63 -14.03 -10.13
CA HIS A 48 5.41 -14.77 -9.82
C HIS A 48 4.98 -14.63 -8.36
N MET A 49 5.91 -14.56 -7.42
CA MET A 49 5.60 -14.21 -6.02
C MET A 49 4.94 -12.82 -5.92
N MET A 50 5.51 -11.82 -6.60
CA MET A 50 4.93 -10.47 -6.63
C MET A 50 3.54 -10.43 -7.24
N GLN A 51 3.27 -11.23 -8.27
CA GLN A 51 1.92 -11.36 -8.82
C GLN A 51 0.93 -11.89 -7.78
N THR A 52 1.33 -12.87 -7.01
CA THR A 52 0.43 -13.52 -6.04
C THR A 52 0.23 -12.66 -4.79
N VAL A 53 1.28 -12.00 -4.31
CA VAL A 53 1.25 -11.20 -3.07
C VAL A 53 0.68 -9.80 -3.34
N GLU A 54 1.10 -9.15 -4.43
CA GLU A 54 0.86 -7.73 -4.68
C GLU A 54 -0.10 -7.47 -5.86
N ASP A 55 -0.65 -8.53 -6.47
CA ASP A 55 -1.57 -8.43 -7.62
C ASP A 55 -0.99 -7.60 -8.79
N ILE A 56 0.31 -7.79 -9.07
CA ILE A 56 1.00 -7.16 -10.20
C ILE A 56 1.23 -8.24 -11.26
N PRO A 57 0.73 -8.10 -12.50
CA PRO A 57 0.89 -9.14 -13.52
C PRO A 57 2.36 -9.52 -13.77
N LYS A 58 2.69 -10.81 -13.67
CA LYS A 58 4.06 -11.34 -13.85
C LYS A 58 4.68 -10.90 -15.18
N GLU A 59 3.89 -10.93 -16.24
CA GLU A 59 4.33 -10.54 -17.58
C GLU A 59 4.70 -9.06 -17.65
N ALA A 60 3.98 -8.20 -16.91
CA ALA A 60 4.31 -6.77 -16.79
C ALA A 60 5.63 -6.57 -16.05
N ILE A 61 5.87 -7.34 -14.99
CA ILE A 61 7.11 -7.30 -14.21
C ILE A 61 8.30 -7.76 -15.07
N LEU A 62 8.17 -8.93 -15.70
CA LEU A 62 9.25 -9.52 -16.51
C LEU A 62 9.60 -8.67 -17.74
N GLY A 63 8.59 -8.06 -18.36
CA GLY A 63 8.79 -7.21 -19.54
C GLY A 63 9.10 -5.75 -19.23
N GLY A 64 8.74 -5.27 -18.04
CA GLY A 64 8.87 -3.86 -17.66
C GLY A 64 10.17 -3.53 -16.94
N LEU A 65 10.75 -4.47 -16.21
CA LEU A 65 12.00 -4.25 -15.47
C LEU A 65 13.23 -4.60 -16.34
N PRO A 66 14.35 -3.85 -16.22
CA PRO A 66 15.58 -4.11 -16.98
C PRO A 66 16.30 -5.41 -16.61
N TRP A 67 16.18 -5.87 -15.37
CA TRP A 67 16.80 -7.09 -14.82
C TRP A 67 18.31 -7.18 -15.04
N ASP A 68 19.03 -6.03 -14.98
CA ASP A 68 20.48 -5.93 -15.16
C ASP A 68 21.27 -5.91 -13.84
N TRP A 69 20.67 -6.46 -12.78
CA TRP A 69 21.26 -6.55 -11.44
C TRP A 69 21.19 -7.97 -10.87
N GLU A 70 21.96 -8.20 -9.80
CA GLU A 70 21.87 -9.36 -8.92
C GLU A 70 21.76 -8.92 -7.44
N ASP A 71 22.49 -7.88 -7.03
CA ASP A 71 22.44 -7.29 -5.69
C ASP A 71 21.53 -6.03 -5.63
N TYR A 72 21.36 -5.51 -4.42
CA TYR A 72 20.47 -4.36 -4.20
C TYR A 72 21.07 -3.04 -4.73
N GLY A 73 22.39 -2.88 -4.63
CA GLY A 73 23.10 -1.73 -5.20
C GLY A 73 22.96 -1.66 -6.71
N GLY A 74 23.09 -2.81 -7.39
CA GLY A 74 22.81 -2.96 -8.81
C GLY A 74 21.39 -2.58 -9.18
N TYR A 75 20.39 -3.00 -8.40
CA TYR A 75 19.00 -2.60 -8.57
C TYR A 75 18.83 -1.07 -8.47
N LEU A 76 19.38 -0.42 -7.44
CA LEU A 76 19.32 1.03 -7.31
C LEU A 76 20.03 1.74 -8.46
N ASN A 77 21.19 1.23 -8.92
CA ASN A 77 21.91 1.74 -10.08
C ASN A 77 21.13 1.59 -11.39
N SER A 78 20.34 0.53 -11.51
CA SER A 78 19.47 0.32 -12.66
C SER A 78 18.33 1.36 -12.69
N ILE A 79 17.68 1.58 -11.55
CA ILE A 79 16.61 2.58 -11.41
C ILE A 79 17.15 4.00 -11.64
N GLU A 80 18.36 4.32 -11.19
CA GLU A 80 18.98 5.65 -11.35
C GLU A 80 19.18 6.05 -12.83
N LYS A 81 19.19 5.08 -13.75
CA LYS A 81 19.26 5.33 -15.20
C LYS A 81 17.91 5.69 -15.82
N LEU A 82 16.81 5.56 -15.07
CA LEU A 82 15.47 5.88 -15.54
C LEU A 82 15.18 7.38 -15.39
N ASP A 83 14.33 7.90 -16.26
CA ASP A 83 13.88 9.29 -16.23
C ASP A 83 12.78 9.51 -15.18
N LEU A 84 13.13 9.47 -13.89
CA LEU A 84 12.19 9.50 -12.78
C LEU A 84 11.45 10.82 -12.64
N GLY A 85 10.14 10.79 -12.54
CA GLY A 85 9.31 11.96 -12.27
C GLY A 85 9.40 12.43 -10.81
N ILE A 86 9.45 11.52 -9.85
CA ILE A 86 9.56 11.80 -8.40
C ILE A 86 10.70 11.00 -7.77
N ASN A 87 11.10 11.40 -6.56
CA ASN A 87 12.19 10.77 -5.84
C ASN A 87 11.77 9.39 -5.29
N VAL A 88 12.72 8.46 -5.27
CA VAL A 88 12.49 7.11 -4.74
C VAL A 88 13.58 6.72 -3.73
N ALA A 89 13.18 6.22 -2.58
CA ALA A 89 14.03 5.54 -1.63
C ALA A 89 13.61 4.08 -1.55
N GLY A 90 14.52 3.16 -1.23
CA GLY A 90 14.16 1.75 -1.18
C GLY A 90 14.77 1.02 0.01
N MET A 91 14.11 -0.04 0.46
CA MET A 91 14.59 -0.99 1.47
C MET A 91 14.84 -2.34 0.82
N VAL A 92 15.85 -3.07 1.31
CA VAL A 92 16.04 -4.46 0.93
C VAL A 92 15.02 -5.36 1.65
N GLY A 93 14.41 -6.29 0.93
CA GLY A 93 13.32 -7.12 1.42
C GLY A 93 13.77 -8.51 1.91
N HIS A 94 13.20 -8.94 3.03
CA HIS A 94 13.52 -10.22 3.67
C HIS A 94 13.24 -11.43 2.77
N THR A 95 12.15 -11.42 2.03
CA THR A 95 11.77 -12.51 1.11
C THR A 95 12.86 -12.76 0.06
N ALA A 96 13.34 -11.67 -0.57
CA ALA A 96 14.41 -11.75 -1.57
C ALA A 96 15.74 -12.22 -0.95
N VAL A 97 16.17 -11.61 0.17
CA VAL A 97 17.39 -11.98 0.87
C VAL A 97 17.38 -13.46 1.32
N ARG A 98 16.27 -13.88 1.93
CA ARG A 98 16.14 -15.24 2.44
C ARG A 98 16.09 -16.27 1.31
N TYR A 99 15.38 -15.98 0.22
CA TYR A 99 15.36 -16.86 -0.95
C TYR A 99 16.74 -16.93 -1.62
N TYR A 100 17.43 -15.80 -1.76
CA TYR A 100 18.76 -15.74 -2.35
C TYR A 100 19.79 -16.63 -1.62
N VAL A 101 19.70 -16.72 -0.28
CA VAL A 101 20.61 -17.52 0.56
C VAL A 101 20.19 -18.99 0.65
N MET A 102 18.89 -19.27 0.80
CA MET A 102 18.39 -20.60 1.13
C MET A 102 17.68 -21.32 -0.03
N GLY A 103 17.33 -20.60 -1.12
CA GLY A 103 16.53 -21.14 -2.22
C GLY A 103 15.17 -21.65 -1.74
N GLU A 104 14.71 -22.75 -2.29
CA GLU A 104 13.42 -23.39 -1.98
C GLU A 104 13.23 -23.71 -0.47
N ARG A 105 14.31 -23.94 0.25
CA ARG A 105 14.27 -24.19 1.70
C ARG A 105 13.79 -22.99 2.51
N SER A 106 13.88 -21.78 1.93
CA SER A 106 13.54 -20.52 2.58
C SER A 106 12.09 -20.42 3.05
N VAL A 107 11.17 -21.19 2.49
CA VAL A 107 9.73 -21.19 2.80
C VAL A 107 9.45 -21.93 4.10
N GLU A 108 9.96 -23.16 4.25
CA GLU A 108 9.53 -24.09 5.31
C GLU A 108 10.62 -24.41 6.34
N GLU A 109 11.92 -24.25 6.00
CA GLU A 109 13.00 -24.61 6.90
C GLU A 109 13.53 -23.40 7.68
N LEU A 110 14.02 -23.67 8.89
CA LEU A 110 14.74 -22.67 9.68
C LEU A 110 16.13 -22.43 9.07
N ALA A 111 16.57 -21.19 9.11
CA ALA A 111 17.92 -20.83 8.68
C ALA A 111 18.95 -21.30 9.71
N THR A 112 20.06 -21.83 9.24
CA THR A 112 21.23 -22.11 10.05
C THR A 112 21.93 -20.82 10.48
N ASP A 113 22.76 -20.87 11.51
CA ASP A 113 23.54 -19.71 11.98
C ASP A 113 24.40 -19.09 10.87
N LYS A 114 24.92 -19.93 9.97
CA LYS A 114 25.71 -19.46 8.83
C LYS A 114 24.83 -18.71 7.81
N GLU A 115 23.64 -19.22 7.52
CA GLU A 115 22.69 -18.59 6.60
C GLU A 115 22.17 -17.26 7.19
N ILE A 116 21.89 -17.22 8.49
CA ILE A 116 21.53 -15.98 9.21
C ILE A 116 22.63 -14.93 9.07
N GLN A 117 23.90 -15.34 9.26
CA GLN A 117 25.04 -14.43 9.08
C GLN A 117 25.15 -13.93 7.64
N GLN A 118 24.97 -14.79 6.64
CA GLN A 118 24.99 -14.41 5.23
C GLN A 118 23.87 -13.41 4.90
N MET A 119 22.65 -13.65 5.41
CA MET A 119 21.56 -12.70 5.25
C MET A 119 21.85 -11.34 5.88
N ALA A 120 22.43 -11.33 7.09
CA ALA A 120 22.82 -10.11 7.77
C ALA A 120 23.93 -9.33 7.01
N GLU A 121 24.90 -10.03 6.43
CA GLU A 121 25.94 -9.45 5.57
C GLU A 121 25.32 -8.81 4.32
N ILE A 122 24.44 -9.52 3.58
CA ILE A 122 23.75 -8.98 2.40
C ILE A 122 22.94 -7.72 2.75
N VAL A 123 22.24 -7.73 3.89
CA VAL A 123 21.48 -6.54 4.34
C VAL A 123 22.41 -5.38 4.67
N GLY A 124 23.54 -5.66 5.31
CA GLY A 124 24.55 -4.64 5.62
C GLY A 124 25.14 -4.01 4.37
N ASP A 125 25.52 -4.82 3.39
CA ASP A 125 26.07 -4.39 2.10
C ASP A 125 25.02 -3.57 1.34
N SER A 126 23.76 -4.03 1.29
CA SER A 126 22.66 -3.30 0.65
C SER A 126 22.45 -1.89 1.24
N ILE A 127 22.61 -1.72 2.58
CA ILE A 127 22.53 -0.40 3.23
C ILE A 127 23.72 0.46 2.87
N ASP A 128 24.92 -0.10 2.84
CA ASP A 128 26.14 0.62 2.42
C ASP A 128 26.06 1.09 0.95
N GLU A 129 25.37 0.32 0.10
CA GLU A 129 25.10 0.64 -1.30
C GLU A 129 23.93 1.61 -1.51
N GLY A 130 23.21 1.97 -0.45
CA GLY A 130 22.20 3.02 -0.49
C GLY A 130 20.77 2.63 -0.09
N ALA A 131 20.50 1.38 0.27
CA ALA A 131 19.19 1.02 0.84
C ALA A 131 18.97 1.81 2.14
N VAL A 132 17.79 2.40 2.33
CA VAL A 132 17.50 3.14 3.57
C VAL A 132 17.21 2.23 4.76
N GLY A 133 17.15 0.92 4.53
CA GLY A 133 16.94 -0.06 5.56
C GLY A 133 16.51 -1.43 5.05
N PHE A 134 15.84 -2.16 5.90
CA PHE A 134 15.38 -3.53 5.68
C PHE A 134 13.89 -3.66 6.01
N SER A 135 13.17 -4.48 5.26
CA SER A 135 11.76 -4.79 5.51
C SER A 135 11.50 -6.28 5.70
N THR A 136 10.54 -6.62 6.56
CA THR A 136 10.14 -8.02 6.79
C THR A 136 8.63 -8.15 6.96
N ASN A 137 8.12 -9.34 6.63
CA ASN A 137 6.70 -9.68 6.69
C ASN A 137 6.49 -11.00 7.44
N ARG A 138 5.60 -10.96 8.43
CA ARG A 138 5.13 -12.12 9.19
C ARG A 138 3.61 -12.28 9.13
N TYR A 139 2.99 -11.77 8.08
CA TYR A 139 1.54 -11.83 7.87
C TYR A 139 1.18 -13.07 7.04
N PRO A 140 0.56 -14.12 7.65
CA PRO A 140 0.34 -15.41 7.01
C PRO A 140 -0.49 -15.40 5.71
N PRO A 141 -1.42 -14.46 5.50
CA PRO A 141 -2.16 -14.36 4.23
C PRO A 141 -1.32 -14.05 2.99
N HIS A 142 -0.08 -13.56 3.15
CA HIS A 142 0.83 -13.40 2.03
C HIS A 142 1.39 -14.77 1.62
N VAL A 143 0.90 -15.29 0.51
CA VAL A 143 1.25 -16.63 0.00
C VAL A 143 1.90 -16.54 -1.37
N GLY A 144 2.81 -17.48 -1.64
CA GLY A 144 3.43 -17.63 -2.94
C GLY A 144 2.52 -18.32 -3.95
N PRO A 145 3.01 -18.53 -5.20
CA PRO A 145 2.22 -19.11 -6.28
C PRO A 145 1.73 -20.53 -6.02
N ASP A 146 2.39 -21.26 -5.15
CA ASP A 146 2.06 -22.63 -4.74
C ASP A 146 1.14 -22.70 -3.50
N GLY A 147 0.71 -21.55 -3.00
CA GLY A 147 -0.16 -21.41 -1.82
C GLY A 147 0.56 -21.55 -0.47
N ARG A 148 1.89 -21.75 -0.46
CA ARG A 148 2.70 -21.70 0.77
C ARG A 148 2.98 -20.24 1.14
N SER A 149 3.25 -19.97 2.42
CA SER A 149 3.67 -18.63 2.85
C SER A 149 4.95 -18.18 2.15
N ILE A 150 5.13 -16.87 1.98
CA ILE A 150 6.37 -16.33 1.39
C ILE A 150 7.57 -16.52 2.33
N PRO A 151 8.81 -16.58 1.80
CA PRO A 151 10.02 -16.65 2.60
C PRO A 151 10.07 -15.56 3.66
N GLY A 152 10.36 -15.93 4.91
CA GLY A 152 10.45 -15.01 6.05
C GLY A 152 9.21 -14.96 6.95
N THR A 153 8.03 -15.39 6.49
CA THR A 153 6.78 -15.34 7.27
C THR A 153 6.93 -16.03 8.64
N TYR A 154 7.61 -17.18 8.68
CA TYR A 154 7.85 -17.97 9.90
C TYR A 154 9.30 -17.94 10.38
N ALA A 155 10.11 -16.97 9.91
CA ALA A 155 11.48 -16.83 10.39
C ALA A 155 11.52 -16.69 11.93
N GLU A 156 12.49 -17.32 12.57
CA GLU A 156 12.66 -17.22 14.03
C GLU A 156 13.07 -15.80 14.45
N ALA A 157 12.73 -15.44 15.69
CA ALA A 157 13.13 -14.15 16.26
C ALA A 157 14.67 -13.95 16.22
N LYS A 158 15.45 -15.03 16.38
CA LYS A 158 16.92 -15.00 16.28
C LYS A 158 17.40 -14.46 14.93
N GLU A 159 16.83 -14.91 13.82
CA GLU A 159 17.17 -14.44 12.48
C GLU A 159 16.94 -12.94 12.34
N LEU A 160 15.76 -12.47 12.72
CA LEU A 160 15.40 -11.05 12.65
C LEU A 160 16.26 -10.18 13.59
N LEU A 161 16.63 -10.69 14.77
CA LEU A 161 17.48 -9.96 15.72
C LEU A 161 18.94 -9.86 15.25
N GLU A 162 19.48 -10.89 14.60
CA GLU A 162 20.84 -10.79 14.02
C GLU A 162 20.88 -9.81 12.85
N ILE A 163 19.88 -9.81 11.97
CA ILE A 163 19.73 -8.79 10.92
C ILE A 163 19.55 -7.40 11.53
N ALA A 164 18.71 -7.26 12.56
CA ALA A 164 18.47 -5.99 13.26
C ALA A 164 19.75 -5.37 13.85
N LYS A 165 20.70 -6.18 14.32
CA LYS A 165 22.01 -5.67 14.80
C LYS A 165 22.75 -4.94 13.69
N VAL A 166 22.78 -5.51 12.49
CA VAL A 166 23.46 -4.90 11.34
C VAL A 166 22.72 -3.64 10.88
N VAL A 167 21.38 -3.70 10.79
CA VAL A 167 20.55 -2.52 10.47
C VAL A 167 20.82 -1.38 11.44
N GLY A 168 20.89 -1.67 12.75
CA GLY A 168 21.19 -0.67 13.78
C GLY A 168 22.61 -0.10 13.67
N GLN A 169 23.63 -0.94 13.44
CA GLN A 169 25.01 -0.50 13.22
C GLN A 169 25.14 0.46 12.03
N LYS A 170 24.34 0.22 10.98
CA LYS A 170 24.28 1.05 9.77
C LYS A 170 23.30 2.22 9.90
N LYS A 171 22.62 2.39 11.04
CA LYS A 171 21.55 3.39 11.25
C LYS A 171 20.43 3.31 10.21
N GLY A 172 20.11 2.12 9.73
CA GLY A 172 19.03 1.86 8.79
C GLY A 172 17.66 1.89 9.45
N LEU A 173 16.61 1.95 8.61
CA LEU A 173 15.22 1.77 9.02
C LEU A 173 14.90 0.27 9.04
N MET A 174 14.18 -0.22 10.05
CA MET A 174 13.61 -1.57 10.03
C MET A 174 12.09 -1.52 9.96
N GLN A 175 11.53 -1.90 8.83
CA GLN A 175 10.08 -1.95 8.60
C GLN A 175 9.54 -3.36 8.84
N ASN A 176 8.39 -3.47 9.51
CA ASN A 176 7.82 -4.74 9.91
C ASN A 176 6.31 -4.80 9.60
N VAL A 177 5.87 -5.90 8.99
CA VAL A 177 4.47 -6.31 8.96
C VAL A 177 4.34 -7.54 9.86
N LEU A 178 3.49 -7.46 10.88
CA LEU A 178 3.40 -8.47 11.92
C LEU A 178 1.99 -9.04 12.04
N ASP A 179 1.88 -10.27 12.51
CA ASP A 179 0.60 -10.93 12.79
C ASP A 179 0.10 -10.56 14.19
N PHE A 180 -0.66 -9.48 14.26
CA PHE A 180 -1.34 -9.08 15.50
C PHE A 180 -2.67 -9.82 15.73
N GLY A 181 -3.22 -10.47 14.71
CA GLY A 181 -4.44 -11.23 14.79
C GLY A 181 -4.20 -12.63 15.37
N GLY A 182 -3.19 -13.33 14.84
CA GLY A 182 -2.89 -14.71 15.26
C GLY A 182 -1.90 -14.80 16.42
N GLN A 183 -0.89 -13.92 16.49
CA GLN A 183 0.19 -13.98 17.48
C GLN A 183 0.54 -12.62 18.10
N PRO A 184 -0.40 -11.94 18.79
CA PRO A 184 -0.19 -10.58 19.26
C PRO A 184 0.95 -10.48 20.29
N GLU A 185 1.02 -11.37 21.28
CA GLU A 185 2.05 -11.34 22.33
C GLU A 185 3.45 -11.53 21.77
N PHE A 186 3.61 -12.47 20.84
CA PHE A 186 4.88 -12.67 20.14
C PHE A 186 5.28 -11.42 19.33
N SER A 187 4.33 -10.87 18.58
CA SER A 187 4.55 -9.67 17.74
C SER A 187 4.97 -8.46 18.58
N PHE A 188 4.32 -8.21 19.72
CA PHE A 188 4.71 -7.12 20.61
C PHE A 188 6.06 -7.33 21.28
N LYS A 189 6.36 -8.56 21.70
CA LYS A 189 7.67 -8.89 22.26
C LYS A 189 8.75 -8.69 21.21
N LEU A 190 8.53 -9.17 19.99
CA LEU A 190 9.48 -9.03 18.89
C LEU A 190 9.76 -7.55 18.58
N LEU A 191 8.73 -6.68 18.48
CA LEU A 191 8.92 -5.24 18.27
C LEU A 191 9.82 -4.60 19.33
N LYS A 192 9.61 -4.93 20.61
CA LYS A 192 10.46 -4.42 21.70
C LYS A 192 11.89 -4.90 21.58
N ASP A 193 12.08 -6.18 21.27
CA ASP A 193 13.41 -6.77 21.15
C ASP A 193 14.15 -6.19 19.92
N LEU A 194 13.47 -5.99 18.80
CA LEU A 194 14.00 -5.33 17.61
C LEU A 194 14.41 -3.88 17.92
N ALA A 195 13.54 -3.09 18.55
CA ALA A 195 13.85 -1.70 18.89
C ALA A 195 15.06 -1.58 19.85
N ARG A 196 15.19 -2.50 20.80
CA ARG A 196 16.39 -2.55 21.68
C ARG A 196 17.65 -2.96 20.93
N THR A 197 17.50 -3.82 19.92
CA THR A 197 18.62 -4.38 19.16
C THR A 197 19.13 -3.40 18.11
N THR A 198 18.22 -2.75 17.36
CA THR A 198 18.60 -1.71 16.39
C THR A 198 19.11 -0.45 17.08
N GLY A 199 18.54 -0.11 18.25
CA GLY A 199 18.82 1.16 18.93
C GLY A 199 18.32 2.39 18.16
N ASP A 200 17.54 2.20 17.10
CA ASP A 200 17.09 3.25 16.19
C ASP A 200 15.69 2.93 15.58
N ARG A 201 15.40 3.43 14.44
CA ARG A 201 14.09 3.56 13.79
C ARG A 201 13.44 2.23 13.45
N ILE A 202 12.33 1.93 14.14
CA ILE A 202 11.42 0.83 13.82
C ILE A 202 10.13 1.40 13.24
N LEU A 203 9.74 0.93 12.07
CA LEU A 203 8.45 1.22 11.44
C LEU A 203 7.63 -0.08 11.38
N PHE A 204 6.34 -0.02 11.70
CA PHE A 204 5.48 -1.19 11.54
C PHE A 204 4.06 -0.81 11.14
N SER A 205 3.41 -1.71 10.39
CA SER A 205 2.03 -1.54 9.93
C SER A 205 1.06 -1.87 11.06
N ILE A 206 0.09 -0.99 11.29
CA ILE A 206 -0.95 -1.18 12.32
C ILE A 206 -2.26 -0.53 11.88
N GLY A 207 -3.38 -1.03 12.35
CA GLY A 207 -4.70 -0.47 12.09
C GLY A 207 -5.61 -0.52 13.31
N ALA A 208 -6.70 0.24 13.26
CA ALA A 208 -7.78 0.17 14.23
C ALA A 208 -8.82 -0.86 13.80
N GLY A 209 -9.40 -1.56 14.76
CA GLY A 209 -10.49 -2.51 14.53
C GLY A 209 -11.85 -1.82 14.36
N PRO A 210 -12.93 -2.61 14.19
CA PRO A 210 -14.28 -2.08 13.99
C PRO A 210 -14.88 -1.40 15.22
N ASP A 211 -14.42 -1.75 16.44
CA ASP A 211 -14.85 -1.13 17.67
C ASP A 211 -14.23 0.27 17.82
N PRO A 212 -15.03 1.35 18.01
CA PRO A 212 -14.52 2.72 18.20
C PRO A 212 -13.42 2.84 19.25
N ALA A 213 -13.50 2.06 20.35
CA ALA A 213 -12.49 2.07 21.41
C ALA A 213 -11.14 1.45 20.97
N SER A 214 -11.07 0.75 19.84
CA SER A 214 -9.84 0.09 19.36
C SER A 214 -8.73 1.10 19.07
N GLY A 215 -9.04 2.27 18.51
CA GLY A 215 -8.07 3.33 18.23
C GLY A 215 -7.34 3.80 19.48
N LYS A 216 -8.07 4.02 20.57
CA LYS A 216 -7.47 4.38 21.86
C LYS A 216 -6.58 3.26 22.41
N ARG A 217 -6.98 1.99 22.24
CA ARG A 217 -6.16 0.84 22.65
C ARG A 217 -4.84 0.80 21.88
N VAL A 218 -4.88 0.98 20.56
CA VAL A 218 -3.69 1.02 19.70
C VAL A 218 -2.77 2.19 20.10
N ARG A 219 -3.32 3.38 20.33
CA ARG A 219 -2.56 4.54 20.80
C ARG A 219 -1.86 4.28 22.14
N ASN A 220 -2.54 3.66 23.09
CA ASN A 220 -1.96 3.32 24.38
C ASN A 220 -0.87 2.24 24.25
N LEU A 221 -1.06 1.27 23.36
CA LEU A 221 -0.05 0.26 23.04
C LEU A 221 1.25 0.90 22.58
N LEU A 222 1.19 1.87 21.66
CA LEU A 222 2.39 2.58 21.18
C LEU A 222 3.11 3.31 22.32
N LYS A 223 2.38 3.92 23.25
CA LYS A 223 2.98 4.54 24.44
C LYS A 223 3.76 3.53 25.26
N GLU A 224 3.20 2.34 25.47
CA GLU A 224 3.88 1.26 26.23
C GLU A 224 5.08 0.68 25.44
N LEU A 225 5.00 0.58 24.12
CA LEU A 225 6.13 0.13 23.29
C LEU A 225 7.30 1.12 23.33
N CYS A 226 7.02 2.42 23.40
CA CYS A 226 8.01 3.48 23.42
C CYS A 226 8.48 3.91 24.83
N LYS A 227 7.92 3.30 25.90
CA LYS A 227 8.16 3.72 27.29
C LYS A 227 9.63 3.68 27.71
N ASP A 228 10.35 2.69 27.19
CA ASP A 228 11.77 2.48 27.49
C ASP A 228 12.70 3.23 26.50
N GLY A 229 12.19 4.23 25.77
CA GLY A 229 12.97 5.08 24.87
C GLY A 229 13.14 4.52 23.44
N GLY A 230 12.49 3.42 23.08
CA GLY A 230 12.54 2.89 21.71
C GLY A 230 11.90 3.84 20.68
N ASP A 231 12.56 4.04 19.54
CA ASP A 231 11.99 4.81 18.42
C ASP A 231 11.14 3.91 17.52
N ILE A 232 9.93 3.62 18.01
CA ILE A 232 8.95 2.79 17.33
C ILE A 232 7.85 3.68 16.77
N THR A 233 7.59 3.55 15.48
CA THR A 233 6.57 4.30 14.74
C THR A 233 5.58 3.34 14.09
N GLY A 234 4.29 3.59 14.29
CA GLY A 234 3.20 2.92 13.57
C GLY A 234 2.85 3.66 12.27
N ILE A 235 2.53 2.90 11.24
CA ILE A 235 1.99 3.43 9.99
C ILE A 235 0.67 2.72 9.68
N SER A 236 -0.32 3.48 9.20
CA SER A 236 -1.66 2.96 8.90
C SER A 236 -2.23 3.57 7.63
N GLN A 237 -3.20 2.88 7.03
CA GLN A 237 -4.05 3.49 6.02
C GLN A 237 -4.76 4.70 6.61
N PRO A 238 -4.88 5.80 5.86
CA PRO A 238 -5.49 7.02 6.38
C PRO A 238 -7.01 6.92 6.53
N ARG A 239 -7.64 5.94 5.90
CA ARG A 239 -9.08 5.73 5.85
C ARG A 239 -9.47 4.27 5.95
N SER A 240 -10.78 4.00 6.00
CA SER A 240 -11.31 2.66 5.78
C SER A 240 -10.97 2.19 4.37
N SER A 241 -10.28 1.07 4.26
CA SER A 241 -9.66 0.59 3.04
C SER A 241 -9.88 -0.92 2.86
N GLY A 242 -9.76 -1.38 1.64
CA GLY A 242 -9.88 -2.77 1.23
C GLY A 242 -10.21 -2.91 -0.24
N PHE A 243 -10.80 -4.05 -0.63
CA PHE A 243 -11.07 -4.33 -2.04
C PHE A 243 -12.16 -3.45 -2.62
N MET A 244 -11.94 -2.96 -3.82
CA MET A 244 -12.94 -2.26 -4.61
C MET A 244 -13.64 -3.21 -5.58
N PHE A 245 -14.94 -3.04 -5.69
CA PHE A 245 -15.80 -3.78 -6.60
C PHE A 245 -16.60 -2.84 -7.48
N GLY A 246 -16.93 -3.32 -8.68
CA GLY A 246 -17.77 -2.60 -9.61
C GLY A 246 -17.98 -3.41 -10.88
N LEU A 247 -18.89 -2.97 -11.73
CA LEU A 247 -19.17 -3.70 -12.97
C LEU A 247 -17.97 -3.70 -13.94
N GLN A 248 -17.06 -2.76 -13.79
CA GLN A 248 -15.81 -2.70 -14.56
C GLN A 248 -14.69 -3.59 -14.01
N SER A 249 -14.78 -4.04 -12.75
CA SER A 249 -13.73 -4.75 -12.04
C SER A 249 -14.21 -6.06 -11.44
N GLY A 250 -13.79 -6.36 -10.21
CA GLY A 250 -14.22 -7.53 -9.46
C GLY A 250 -15.71 -7.52 -9.12
N LEU A 251 -16.33 -8.70 -9.13
CA LEU A 251 -17.73 -8.91 -8.75
C LEU A 251 -17.78 -9.78 -7.50
N PRO A 252 -18.32 -9.28 -6.35
CA PRO A 252 -18.18 -9.94 -5.05
C PRO A 252 -19.21 -11.06 -4.78
N PHE A 253 -20.03 -11.43 -5.75
CA PHE A 253 -21.11 -12.38 -5.54
C PHE A 253 -20.78 -13.76 -6.11
N PRO A 254 -21.14 -14.86 -5.40
CA PRO A 254 -20.92 -16.22 -5.88
C PRO A 254 -22.01 -16.66 -6.85
N GLY A 255 -21.67 -17.53 -7.80
CA GLY A 255 -22.66 -18.17 -8.70
C GLY A 255 -22.11 -18.43 -10.09
N GLU A 256 -22.70 -19.40 -10.80
CA GLU A 256 -22.31 -19.74 -12.18
C GLU A 256 -22.65 -18.60 -13.16
N THR A 257 -23.79 -17.93 -12.94
CA THR A 257 -24.19 -16.79 -13.77
C THR A 257 -23.29 -15.58 -13.49
N TRP A 258 -22.83 -15.39 -12.24
CA TRP A 258 -21.84 -14.39 -11.89
C TRP A 258 -20.48 -14.68 -12.54
N GLU A 259 -20.09 -15.96 -12.62
CA GLU A 259 -18.86 -16.34 -13.32
C GLU A 259 -18.93 -16.07 -14.82
N LYS A 260 -20.07 -16.35 -15.45
CA LYS A 260 -20.31 -15.96 -16.85
C LYS A 260 -20.23 -14.44 -17.04
N LEU A 261 -20.80 -13.67 -16.10
CA LEU A 261 -20.71 -12.22 -16.13
C LEU A 261 -19.29 -11.70 -16.02
N ARG A 262 -18.43 -12.33 -15.18
CA ARG A 262 -17.01 -11.97 -15.03
C ARG A 262 -16.21 -12.09 -16.33
N GLN A 263 -16.56 -13.06 -17.18
CA GLN A 263 -15.89 -13.31 -18.45
C GLN A 263 -16.27 -12.29 -19.56
N MET A 264 -17.26 -11.45 -19.34
CA MET A 264 -17.74 -10.46 -20.31
C MET A 264 -16.98 -9.14 -20.15
N ASN A 265 -16.84 -8.39 -21.24
CA ASN A 265 -16.46 -6.98 -21.20
C ASN A 265 -17.59 -6.11 -20.61
N LEU A 266 -17.31 -4.85 -20.33
CA LEU A 266 -18.28 -3.94 -19.71
C LEU A 266 -19.61 -3.84 -20.45
N ASP A 267 -19.59 -3.71 -21.79
CA ASP A 267 -20.82 -3.61 -22.59
C ASP A 267 -21.66 -4.89 -22.49
N GLY A 268 -21.01 -6.05 -22.52
CA GLY A 268 -21.66 -7.34 -22.29
C GLY A 268 -22.25 -7.46 -20.90
N ARG A 269 -21.52 -7.02 -19.87
CA ARG A 269 -22.00 -6.99 -18.48
C ARG A 269 -23.21 -6.07 -18.33
N LEU A 270 -23.18 -4.86 -18.88
CA LEU A 270 -24.30 -3.91 -18.87
C LEU A 270 -25.52 -4.46 -19.59
N SER A 271 -25.34 -5.00 -20.80
CA SER A 271 -26.43 -5.62 -21.54
C SER A 271 -27.07 -6.77 -20.75
N SER A 272 -26.24 -7.62 -20.12
CA SER A 272 -26.71 -8.78 -19.36
C SER A 272 -27.45 -8.38 -18.08
N ILE A 273 -26.99 -7.38 -17.32
CA ILE A 273 -27.70 -6.94 -16.12
C ILE A 273 -29.01 -6.17 -16.43
N ARG A 274 -29.18 -5.67 -17.66
CA ARG A 274 -30.41 -5.04 -18.19
C ARG A 274 -31.41 -6.07 -18.67
N ASP A 275 -30.97 -7.29 -18.99
CA ASP A 275 -31.89 -8.41 -19.26
C ASP A 275 -32.49 -8.91 -17.94
N GLN A 276 -33.82 -8.87 -17.85
CA GLN A 276 -34.53 -9.17 -16.60
C GLN A 276 -34.38 -10.63 -16.17
N GLU A 277 -34.34 -11.58 -17.11
CA GLU A 277 -34.18 -13.01 -16.79
C GLU A 277 -32.77 -13.30 -16.25
N PHE A 278 -31.76 -12.77 -16.91
CA PHE A 278 -30.35 -12.91 -16.48
C PHE A 278 -30.13 -12.26 -15.13
N ARG A 279 -30.66 -11.04 -14.92
CA ARG A 279 -30.58 -10.31 -13.65
C ARG A 279 -31.24 -11.07 -12.50
N ASN A 280 -32.41 -11.66 -12.73
CA ASN A 280 -33.10 -12.46 -11.72
C ASN A 280 -32.27 -13.68 -11.31
N LYS A 281 -31.62 -14.37 -12.26
CA LYS A 281 -30.72 -15.49 -11.99
C LYS A 281 -29.51 -15.07 -11.13
N LEU A 282 -28.89 -13.91 -11.43
CA LEU A 282 -27.82 -13.37 -10.64
C LEU A 282 -28.24 -13.17 -9.17
N VAL A 283 -29.39 -12.56 -8.93
CA VAL A 283 -29.91 -12.31 -7.57
C VAL A 283 -30.28 -13.63 -6.87
N GLU A 284 -30.93 -14.56 -7.55
CA GLU A 284 -31.29 -15.88 -7.01
C GLU A 284 -30.06 -16.68 -6.60
N GLU A 285 -29.05 -16.76 -7.47
CA GLU A 285 -27.80 -17.46 -7.15
C GLU A 285 -27.08 -16.84 -5.96
N ALA A 286 -26.94 -15.51 -5.92
CA ALA A 286 -26.27 -14.83 -4.81
C ALA A 286 -27.02 -15.01 -3.48
N SER A 287 -28.36 -15.03 -3.51
CA SER A 287 -29.19 -15.20 -2.31
C SER A 287 -29.26 -16.64 -1.80
N SER A 288 -28.98 -17.62 -2.65
CA SER A 288 -29.01 -19.06 -2.31
C SER A 288 -27.67 -19.62 -1.84
N LYS A 289 -26.57 -18.88 -2.00
CA LYS A 289 -25.21 -19.31 -1.66
C LYS A 289 -24.65 -18.56 -0.45
N GLN A 290 -23.64 -19.13 0.17
CA GLN A 290 -22.91 -18.45 1.25
C GLN A 290 -22.21 -17.21 0.68
N GLU A 291 -22.27 -16.11 1.41
CA GLU A 291 -21.55 -14.87 1.09
C GLU A 291 -20.06 -15.16 0.94
N SER A 292 -19.46 -14.67 -0.15
CA SER A 292 -18.01 -14.73 -0.36
C SER A 292 -17.25 -13.70 0.48
N ILE A 293 -17.93 -12.59 0.77
CA ILE A 293 -17.46 -11.51 1.66
C ILE A 293 -18.65 -11.00 2.48
N PRO A 294 -18.43 -10.42 3.68
CA PRO A 294 -19.52 -9.85 4.49
C PRO A 294 -20.12 -8.61 3.81
N TYR A 295 -21.31 -8.71 3.26
CA TYR A 295 -21.99 -7.59 2.55
C TYR A 295 -22.26 -6.38 3.46
N ASN A 296 -22.32 -6.60 4.77
CA ASN A 296 -22.43 -5.53 5.76
C ASN A 296 -21.12 -4.70 5.95
N GLN A 297 -20.06 -5.03 5.24
CA GLN A 297 -18.79 -4.29 5.17
C GLN A 297 -18.54 -3.70 3.77
N VAL A 298 -19.47 -3.83 2.84
CA VAL A 298 -19.38 -3.28 1.48
C VAL A 298 -20.14 -1.96 1.41
N PHE A 299 -19.46 -0.89 1.05
CA PHE A 299 -20.00 0.47 1.02
C PHE A 299 -19.94 1.04 -0.38
N TRP A 300 -21.03 1.65 -0.81
CA TRP A 300 -21.08 2.40 -2.05
C TRP A 300 -20.29 3.70 -1.94
N LEU A 301 -19.45 4.01 -2.91
CA LEU A 301 -18.61 5.23 -2.93
C LEU A 301 -19.36 6.46 -3.50
N GLY A 302 -20.63 6.32 -3.85
CA GLY A 302 -21.40 7.39 -4.49
C GLY A 302 -21.09 7.53 -5.99
N ASN A 303 -21.82 8.44 -6.65
CA ASN A 303 -21.64 8.80 -8.07
C ASN A 303 -21.21 10.27 -8.22
N GLY A 304 -20.73 10.91 -7.15
CA GLY A 304 -20.18 12.27 -7.19
C GLY A 304 -18.82 12.33 -7.86
N GLU A 305 -18.29 13.52 -8.00
CA GLU A 305 -16.92 13.74 -8.51
C GLU A 305 -15.85 13.14 -7.57
N THR A 306 -16.13 13.14 -6.27
CA THR A 306 -15.27 12.59 -5.22
C THR A 306 -15.90 11.35 -4.59
N PRO A 307 -15.11 10.31 -4.25
CA PRO A 307 -15.62 9.12 -3.57
C PRO A 307 -15.93 9.42 -2.10
N ASP A 308 -16.97 8.79 -1.57
CA ASP A 308 -17.30 8.88 -0.15
C ASP A 308 -16.70 7.70 0.64
N TYR A 309 -15.43 7.83 1.00
CA TYR A 309 -14.73 6.82 1.81
C TYR A 309 -15.14 6.83 3.29
N VAL A 310 -15.86 7.86 3.75
CA VAL A 310 -16.24 8.03 5.16
C VAL A 310 -17.73 7.78 5.40
N ALA A 311 -18.47 7.48 4.35
CA ALA A 311 -19.91 7.22 4.41
C ALA A 311 -20.30 6.29 5.56
N GLY A 312 -21.38 6.62 6.22
CA GLY A 312 -21.97 5.82 7.29
C GLY A 312 -22.72 4.59 6.78
N ARG A 313 -23.45 3.97 7.69
CA ARG A 313 -24.20 2.72 7.41
C ARG A 313 -25.27 2.87 6.32
N GLU A 314 -25.75 4.08 6.06
CA GLU A 314 -26.72 4.39 5.01
C GLU A 314 -26.19 4.08 3.60
N MET A 315 -24.87 4.08 3.39
CA MET A 315 -24.22 3.70 2.13
C MET A 315 -23.74 2.24 2.11
N CYS A 316 -23.98 1.47 3.17
CA CYS A 316 -23.69 0.04 3.21
C CYS A 316 -24.72 -0.72 2.34
N ILE A 317 -24.26 -1.54 1.38
CA ILE A 317 -25.18 -2.25 0.46
C ILE A 317 -26.17 -3.16 1.18
N ALA A 318 -25.80 -3.76 2.31
CA ALA A 318 -26.70 -4.59 3.12
C ALA A 318 -27.82 -3.76 3.76
N GLU A 319 -27.52 -2.56 4.28
CA GLU A 319 -28.55 -1.67 4.84
C GLU A 319 -29.43 -1.03 3.77
N MET A 320 -28.83 -0.64 2.63
CA MET A 320 -29.57 -0.14 1.46
C MET A 320 -30.54 -1.20 0.93
N ALA A 321 -30.09 -2.44 0.82
CA ALA A 321 -30.90 -3.58 0.39
C ALA A 321 -32.06 -3.84 1.36
N LYS A 322 -31.77 -3.88 2.67
CA LYS A 322 -32.76 -4.04 3.73
C LYS A 322 -33.84 -2.96 3.67
N ALA A 323 -33.46 -1.70 3.48
CA ALA A 323 -34.41 -0.59 3.37
C ALA A 323 -35.37 -0.72 2.18
N LYS A 324 -34.97 -1.43 1.12
CA LYS A 324 -35.79 -1.70 -0.07
C LYS A 324 -36.44 -3.09 -0.10
N GLY A 325 -36.17 -3.96 0.87
CA GLY A 325 -36.63 -5.33 0.90
C GLY A 325 -36.06 -6.20 -0.23
N GLU A 326 -34.81 -5.91 -0.65
CA GLU A 326 -34.11 -6.62 -1.72
C GLU A 326 -32.82 -7.30 -1.19
N HIS A 327 -32.22 -8.19 -1.98
CA HIS A 327 -30.91 -8.77 -1.66
C HIS A 327 -29.78 -7.77 -2.00
N PRO A 328 -28.62 -7.75 -1.28
CA PRO A 328 -27.50 -6.85 -1.57
C PRO A 328 -27.00 -6.90 -3.03
N SER A 329 -27.07 -8.06 -3.70
CA SER A 329 -26.74 -8.16 -5.12
C SER A 329 -27.69 -7.38 -6.02
N ALA A 330 -28.99 -7.29 -5.67
CA ALA A 330 -29.95 -6.48 -6.41
C ALA A 330 -29.65 -4.99 -6.29
N THR A 331 -29.27 -4.53 -5.08
CA THR A 331 -28.80 -3.17 -4.83
C THR A 331 -27.54 -2.87 -5.66
N PHE A 332 -26.55 -3.77 -5.65
CA PHE A 332 -25.32 -3.63 -6.44
C PHE A 332 -25.64 -3.49 -7.94
N LEU A 333 -26.44 -4.40 -8.50
CA LEU A 333 -26.81 -4.38 -9.92
C LEU A 333 -27.60 -3.13 -10.30
N ARG A 334 -28.48 -2.65 -9.44
CA ARG A 334 -29.25 -1.42 -9.66
C ARG A 334 -28.36 -0.18 -9.72
N LEU A 335 -27.50 0.00 -8.74
CA LEU A 335 -26.57 1.14 -8.71
C LEU A 335 -25.55 1.09 -9.85
N SER A 336 -25.13 -0.11 -10.23
CA SER A 336 -24.25 -0.31 -11.40
C SER A 336 -24.94 0.07 -12.70
N ASP A 337 -26.22 -0.29 -12.87
CA ASP A 337 -27.02 0.08 -14.07
C ASP A 337 -27.28 1.60 -14.11
N GLU A 338 -27.67 2.21 -12.99
CA GLU A 338 -27.93 3.65 -12.86
C GLU A 338 -26.71 4.52 -13.21
N SER A 339 -25.50 3.97 -13.09
CA SER A 339 -24.22 4.65 -13.38
C SER A 339 -23.57 4.24 -14.71
N ASP A 340 -24.26 3.50 -15.57
CA ASP A 340 -23.68 2.86 -16.76
C ASP A 340 -22.40 2.06 -16.42
N GLY A 341 -22.41 1.36 -15.27
CA GLY A 341 -21.35 0.49 -14.79
C GLY A 341 -20.15 1.20 -14.16
N LYS A 342 -20.19 2.52 -14.00
CA LYS A 342 -19.06 3.30 -13.49
C LYS A 342 -18.94 3.29 -11.97
N THR A 343 -20.04 3.05 -11.25
CA THR A 343 -20.06 3.10 -9.79
C THR A 343 -19.16 2.05 -9.16
N LEU A 344 -18.56 2.40 -8.03
CA LEU A 344 -17.67 1.55 -7.28
C LEU A 344 -18.16 1.36 -5.85
N PHE A 345 -17.74 0.24 -5.28
CA PHE A 345 -18.02 -0.18 -3.92
C PHE A 345 -16.70 -0.55 -3.23
N ASN A 346 -16.55 -0.15 -1.96
CA ASN A 346 -15.40 -0.47 -1.15
C ASN A 346 -15.77 -1.52 -0.09
N TYR A 347 -15.13 -2.69 -0.12
CA TYR A 347 -15.17 -3.65 0.98
C TYR A 347 -14.14 -3.24 2.02
N ARG A 348 -14.60 -2.68 3.14
CA ARG A 348 -13.76 -2.15 4.22
C ARG A 348 -13.19 -3.27 5.08
N MET A 349 -11.94 -3.64 4.83
CA MET A 349 -11.20 -4.65 5.58
C MET A 349 -10.37 -4.03 6.71
N PHE A 350 -9.73 -2.90 6.41
CA PHE A 350 -8.83 -2.20 7.33
C PHE A 350 -9.47 -0.90 7.81
N ASN A 351 -9.14 -0.48 9.03
CA ASN A 351 -9.68 0.73 9.66
C ASN A 351 -11.20 0.88 9.48
N GLN A 352 -11.94 -0.20 9.76
CA GLN A 352 -13.37 -0.29 9.51
C GLN A 352 -14.20 0.80 10.20
N SER A 353 -13.67 1.39 11.30
CA SER A 353 -14.23 2.52 12.01
C SER A 353 -13.37 3.76 11.82
N MET A 354 -13.89 4.78 11.14
CA MET A 354 -13.22 6.08 10.99
C MET A 354 -13.03 6.80 12.32
N GLU A 355 -13.96 6.62 13.27
CA GLU A 355 -13.82 7.13 14.64
C GLU A 355 -12.62 6.51 15.35
N ALA A 356 -12.47 5.18 15.26
CA ALA A 356 -11.32 4.48 15.82
C ALA A 356 -10.00 4.88 15.12
N ALA A 357 -10.01 5.07 13.80
CA ALA A 357 -8.86 5.58 13.07
C ALA A 357 -8.46 6.99 13.54
N GLY A 358 -9.42 7.90 13.71
CA GLY A 358 -9.19 9.23 14.26
C GLY A 358 -8.58 9.20 15.66
N GLU A 359 -9.13 8.38 16.57
CA GLU A 359 -8.57 8.17 17.90
C GLU A 359 -7.14 7.62 17.88
N MET A 360 -6.83 6.71 16.95
CA MET A 360 -5.49 6.18 16.75
C MET A 360 -4.53 7.28 16.26
N PHE A 361 -4.96 8.10 15.30
CA PHE A 361 -4.16 9.16 14.69
C PHE A 361 -3.92 10.37 15.60
N LEU A 362 -4.55 10.46 16.77
CA LEU A 362 -4.14 11.41 17.82
C LEU A 362 -2.76 11.08 18.42
N SER A 363 -2.16 9.95 18.06
CA SER A 363 -0.81 9.58 18.48
C SER A 363 0.25 10.37 17.73
N ASP A 364 1.30 10.83 18.42
CA ASP A 364 2.49 11.40 17.80
C ASP A 364 3.43 10.33 17.21
N ARG A 365 3.08 9.04 17.38
CA ARG A 365 3.85 7.87 16.95
C ARG A 365 3.12 7.01 15.93
N ILE A 366 1.92 7.41 15.48
CA ILE A 366 1.18 6.71 14.44
C ILE A 366 0.84 7.69 13.34
N PHE A 367 1.27 7.37 12.11
CA PHE A 367 1.13 8.27 10.97
C PHE A 367 0.23 7.64 9.90
N PRO A 368 -0.64 8.45 9.25
CA PRO A 368 -1.27 8.07 8.00
C PRO A 368 -0.19 8.03 6.91
N GLY A 369 -0.10 6.97 6.12
CA GLY A 369 0.95 6.90 5.10
C GLY A 369 1.16 5.52 4.53
N LEU A 370 0.31 4.55 4.89
CA LEU A 370 0.23 3.25 4.26
C LEU A 370 -0.78 3.37 3.11
N GLY A 371 -0.28 3.47 1.89
CA GLY A 371 -1.11 3.67 0.71
C GLY A 371 -1.00 2.56 -0.31
N ASP A 372 -0.12 1.59 -0.10
CA ASP A 372 0.13 0.41 -0.97
C ASP A 372 0.17 0.73 -2.48
N ALA A 373 0.58 1.95 -2.84
CA ALA A 373 0.69 2.34 -4.25
C ALA A 373 1.65 1.40 -4.99
N GLY A 374 1.21 0.88 -6.14
CA GLY A 374 1.95 -0.11 -6.90
C GLY A 374 1.62 -1.56 -6.56
N ALA A 375 0.90 -1.82 -5.47
CA ALA A 375 0.36 -3.13 -5.11
C ALA A 375 -1.15 -3.20 -5.28
N HIS A 376 -1.68 -4.43 -5.30
CA HIS A 376 -3.12 -4.73 -5.36
C HIS A 376 -3.84 -3.91 -6.44
N VAL A 377 -3.16 -3.72 -7.57
CA VAL A 377 -3.48 -2.70 -8.58
C VAL A 377 -4.86 -2.87 -9.22
N SER A 378 -5.39 -4.09 -9.26
CA SER A 378 -6.74 -4.36 -9.77
C SER A 378 -7.82 -4.40 -8.67
N GLN A 379 -7.45 -4.22 -7.39
CA GLN A 379 -8.33 -4.47 -6.25
C GLN A 379 -8.39 -3.31 -5.25
N ILE A 380 -7.30 -2.59 -5.03
CA ILE A 380 -7.19 -1.51 -4.03
C ILE A 380 -6.65 -0.25 -4.70
N CYS A 381 -7.12 0.92 -4.28
CA CYS A 381 -6.60 2.21 -4.75
C CYS A 381 -6.46 3.18 -3.57
N ASP A 382 -5.39 3.02 -2.80
CA ASP A 382 -5.09 3.86 -1.63
C ASP A 382 -3.95 4.87 -1.87
N ALA A 383 -3.48 5.00 -3.11
CA ALA A 383 -2.39 5.91 -3.49
C ALA A 383 -2.68 7.40 -3.20
N GLY A 384 -3.96 7.78 -3.10
CA GLY A 384 -4.41 9.14 -2.76
C GLY A 384 -4.31 9.52 -1.27
N TRP A 385 -3.72 8.68 -0.43
CA TRP A 385 -3.68 8.85 1.02
C TRP A 385 -3.23 10.24 1.52
N ALA A 386 -2.29 10.89 0.84
CA ALA A 386 -1.82 12.23 1.23
C ALA A 386 -2.92 13.29 1.02
N THR A 387 -3.63 13.20 -0.08
CA THR A 387 -4.79 14.06 -0.38
C THR A 387 -5.91 13.85 0.63
N PHE A 388 -6.20 12.59 1.01
CA PHE A 388 -7.21 12.27 2.02
C PHE A 388 -6.86 12.87 3.39
N VAL A 389 -5.59 12.92 3.77
CA VAL A 389 -5.18 13.60 5.02
C VAL A 389 -5.56 15.07 5.00
N LEU A 390 -5.31 15.75 3.87
CA LEU A 390 -5.63 17.18 3.73
C LEU A 390 -7.14 17.43 3.64
N SER A 391 -7.87 16.66 2.85
CA SER A 391 -9.30 16.82 2.64
C SER A 391 -10.11 16.42 3.87
N HIS A 392 -9.88 15.22 4.38
CA HIS A 392 -10.70 14.69 5.48
C HIS A 392 -10.15 15.06 6.87
N TRP A 393 -8.93 14.63 7.21
CA TRP A 393 -8.43 14.79 8.59
C TRP A 393 -8.13 16.25 8.96
N VAL A 394 -7.78 17.10 7.99
CA VAL A 394 -7.60 18.55 8.21
C VAL A 394 -8.92 19.28 8.03
N ARG A 395 -9.49 19.29 6.81
CA ARG A 395 -10.62 20.15 6.47
C ARG A 395 -11.95 19.69 7.05
N GLU A 396 -12.32 18.42 6.88
CA GLU A 396 -13.67 17.93 7.22
C GLU A 396 -13.79 17.51 8.68
N ALA A 397 -12.89 16.69 9.17
CA ALA A 397 -12.90 16.18 10.54
C ALA A 397 -12.26 17.13 11.54
N GLY A 398 -11.39 18.05 11.09
CA GLY A 398 -10.70 18.99 11.99
C GLY A 398 -9.81 18.30 13.02
N LEU A 399 -9.35 17.05 12.72
CA LEU A 399 -8.48 16.31 13.63
C LEU A 399 -7.11 16.97 13.76
N TYR A 400 -6.62 17.57 12.68
CA TYR A 400 -5.35 18.28 12.58
C TYR A 400 -5.56 19.73 12.14
N SER A 401 -4.70 20.63 12.61
CA SER A 401 -4.51 21.92 11.90
C SER A 401 -3.87 21.64 10.54
N LEU A 402 -3.92 22.60 9.61
CA LEU A 402 -3.29 22.48 8.30
C LEU A 402 -1.79 22.18 8.44
N GLU A 403 -1.10 22.88 9.34
CA GLU A 403 0.33 22.70 9.57
C GLU A 403 0.66 21.31 10.10
N GLU A 404 -0.17 20.79 11.03
CA GLU A 404 0.01 19.43 11.56
C GLU A 404 -0.26 18.37 10.49
N GLY A 405 -1.32 18.54 9.68
CA GLY A 405 -1.59 17.64 8.55
C GLY A 405 -0.42 17.62 7.58
N VAL A 406 0.09 18.78 7.17
CA VAL A 406 1.26 18.92 6.30
C VAL A 406 2.49 18.27 6.95
N ARG A 407 2.78 18.54 8.23
CA ARG A 407 3.89 17.90 8.95
C ARG A 407 3.82 16.37 8.88
N ARG A 408 2.63 15.79 9.04
CA ARG A 408 2.42 14.34 9.03
C ARG A 408 2.64 13.67 7.68
N ILE A 409 2.58 14.42 6.60
CA ILE A 409 2.79 13.91 5.24
C ILE A 409 4.12 14.40 4.62
N THR A 410 4.92 15.20 5.34
CA THR A 410 6.19 15.77 4.83
C THR A 410 7.35 15.52 5.78
N SER A 411 7.58 16.41 6.76
CA SER A 411 8.77 16.35 7.64
C SER A 411 8.78 15.16 8.58
N ALA A 412 7.63 14.65 9.00
CA ALA A 412 7.58 13.45 9.82
C ALA A 412 8.03 12.19 9.04
N PRO A 413 7.48 11.88 7.84
CA PRO A 413 8.01 10.81 6.99
C PRO A 413 9.48 10.96 6.66
N ALA A 414 9.93 12.14 6.27
CA ALA A 414 11.34 12.39 5.97
C ALA A 414 12.25 12.03 7.16
N ARG A 415 11.88 12.41 8.38
CA ARG A 415 12.60 12.05 9.61
C ARG A 415 12.59 10.55 9.87
N ILE A 416 11.43 9.88 9.69
CA ILE A 416 11.29 8.43 9.92
C ILE A 416 12.20 7.66 8.97
N ILE A 417 12.23 8.04 7.68
CA ILE A 417 13.09 7.41 6.66
C ILE A 417 14.56 7.80 6.84
N GLY A 418 14.84 8.97 7.45
CA GLY A 418 16.19 9.48 7.67
C GLY A 418 16.68 10.46 6.62
N LEU A 419 15.78 11.04 5.83
CA LEU A 419 16.08 12.07 4.85
C LEU A 419 16.35 13.40 5.56
N LYS A 420 17.54 13.99 5.37
CA LYS A 420 17.97 15.21 6.08
C LYS A 420 17.75 16.49 5.26
N ASP A 421 17.70 16.35 3.94
CA ASP A 421 17.73 17.45 2.96
C ASP A 421 16.36 17.87 2.41
N ARG A 422 15.28 17.25 2.88
CA ARG A 422 13.89 17.49 2.38
C ARG A 422 12.83 17.36 3.47
N GLY A 423 11.57 17.59 3.12
CA GLY A 423 10.43 17.52 4.05
C GLY A 423 10.12 18.82 4.78
N THR A 424 10.96 19.84 4.65
CA THR A 424 10.75 21.21 5.15
C THR A 424 11.22 22.23 4.11
N LEU A 425 10.60 23.43 4.11
CA LEU A 425 10.99 24.55 3.26
C LEU A 425 12.02 25.42 4.00
N GLU A 426 13.30 25.13 3.78
CA GLU A 426 14.43 25.80 4.40
C GLU A 426 15.53 26.07 3.37
N VAL A 427 16.28 27.16 3.53
CA VAL A 427 17.43 27.48 2.69
C VAL A 427 18.47 26.37 2.77
N GLY A 428 18.92 25.90 1.61
CA GLY A 428 19.91 24.81 1.49
C GLY A 428 19.31 23.41 1.37
N LYS A 429 18.00 23.25 1.50
CA LYS A 429 17.30 21.97 1.25
C LYS A 429 16.82 21.85 -0.19
N LYS A 430 16.52 20.63 -0.61
CA LYS A 430 15.91 20.33 -1.90
C LYS A 430 14.54 20.99 -2.00
N ALA A 431 14.25 21.57 -3.14
CA ALA A 431 12.97 22.24 -3.39
C ALA A 431 11.92 21.24 -3.88
N ASP A 432 11.36 20.49 -2.95
CA ASP A 432 10.17 19.66 -3.13
C ASP A 432 8.99 20.45 -2.55
N VAL A 433 8.15 21.03 -3.43
CA VAL A 433 7.15 22.01 -3.04
C VAL A 433 5.80 21.71 -3.68
N ASN A 434 4.74 21.75 -2.88
CA ASN A 434 3.36 21.69 -3.37
C ASN A 434 2.67 23.04 -3.22
N VAL A 435 1.96 23.46 -4.26
CA VAL A 435 1.02 24.57 -4.25
C VAL A 435 -0.38 23.97 -4.40
N PHE A 436 -1.21 24.11 -3.39
CA PHE A 436 -2.55 23.55 -3.40
C PHE A 436 -3.55 24.48 -2.72
N ASP A 437 -4.81 24.31 -3.04
CA ASP A 437 -5.93 25.01 -2.41
C ASP A 437 -6.51 24.11 -1.30
N ALA A 438 -6.33 24.48 -0.05
CA ALA A 438 -6.77 23.73 1.11
C ALA A 438 -8.31 23.56 1.17
N GLU A 439 -9.07 24.47 0.58
CA GLU A 439 -10.54 24.41 0.56
C GLU A 439 -11.09 23.44 -0.47
N THR A 440 -10.32 23.13 -1.53
CA THR A 440 -10.81 22.33 -2.66
C THR A 440 -10.05 21.05 -2.89
N VAL A 441 -8.87 20.86 -2.27
CA VAL A 441 -8.06 19.65 -2.43
C VAL A 441 -8.87 18.39 -2.05
N ALA A 442 -8.95 17.40 -2.97
CA ALA A 442 -9.68 16.16 -2.76
C ALA A 442 -9.23 15.08 -3.75
N GLU A 443 -9.46 13.82 -3.39
CA GLU A 443 -9.38 12.67 -4.30
C GLU A 443 -10.56 12.71 -5.28
N LEU A 444 -10.33 12.37 -6.55
CA LEU A 444 -11.39 12.12 -7.54
C LEU A 444 -11.86 10.66 -7.48
N GLN A 445 -12.98 10.34 -8.15
CA GLN A 445 -13.41 8.94 -8.26
C GLN A 445 -12.31 8.10 -8.90
N PRO A 446 -12.03 6.89 -8.37
CA PRO A 446 -11.13 5.95 -9.05
C PRO A 446 -11.70 5.50 -10.40
N GLU A 447 -10.81 5.25 -11.34
CA GLU A 447 -11.14 4.69 -12.65
C GLU A 447 -10.21 3.52 -12.99
N ILE A 448 -10.65 2.65 -13.89
CA ILE A 448 -9.84 1.54 -14.39
C ILE A 448 -9.19 1.97 -15.71
N VAL A 449 -7.88 1.83 -15.77
CA VAL A 449 -7.08 2.05 -16.98
C VAL A 449 -6.35 0.77 -17.36
N HIS A 450 -5.93 0.67 -18.62
CA HIS A 450 -5.24 -0.51 -19.18
C HIS A 450 -3.86 -0.10 -19.68
N ASP A 451 -3.05 0.48 -18.81
CA ASP A 451 -1.75 1.09 -19.16
C ASP A 451 -0.53 0.28 -18.66
N PHE A 452 -0.73 -0.87 -18.03
CA PHE A 452 0.35 -1.78 -17.70
C PHE A 452 0.88 -2.50 -18.95
N PRO A 453 2.15 -2.93 -18.94
CA PRO A 453 2.71 -3.79 -19.99
C PRO A 453 1.76 -4.98 -20.28
N GLY A 454 1.46 -5.21 -21.57
CA GLY A 454 0.47 -6.20 -21.97
C GLY A 454 -1.00 -5.76 -21.88
N GLY A 455 -1.29 -4.49 -21.51
CA GLY A 455 -2.65 -3.97 -21.40
C GLY A 455 -3.42 -4.45 -20.17
N ALA A 456 -2.75 -4.87 -19.11
CA ALA A 456 -3.40 -5.28 -17.87
C ALA A 456 -4.10 -4.09 -17.18
N PRO A 457 -5.27 -4.32 -16.54
CA PRO A 457 -6.02 -3.29 -15.87
C PRO A 457 -5.40 -2.92 -14.53
N ARG A 458 -5.54 -1.64 -14.16
CA ARG A 458 -5.33 -1.15 -12.80
C ARG A 458 -6.29 -0.03 -12.43
N TYR A 459 -6.47 0.19 -11.14
CA TYR A 459 -7.10 1.40 -10.65
C TYR A 459 -6.13 2.58 -10.70
N VAL A 460 -6.61 3.71 -11.19
CA VAL A 460 -5.95 5.01 -11.10
C VAL A 460 -6.90 5.99 -10.44
N GLN A 461 -6.39 6.85 -9.59
CA GLN A 461 -7.15 7.88 -8.92
C GLN A 461 -6.46 9.23 -9.14
N GLY A 462 -7.18 10.19 -9.68
CA GLY A 462 -6.73 11.57 -9.80
C GLY A 462 -7.01 12.37 -8.54
N SER A 463 -6.56 13.61 -8.56
CA SER A 463 -6.85 14.57 -7.50
C SER A 463 -7.28 15.93 -8.09
N LYS A 464 -7.91 16.77 -7.26
CA LYS A 464 -8.16 18.17 -7.56
C LYS A 464 -7.60 19.06 -6.46
N GLY A 465 -7.50 20.36 -6.75
CA GLY A 465 -7.02 21.37 -5.79
C GLY A 465 -5.50 21.55 -5.77
N TYR A 466 -4.70 20.67 -6.34
CA TYR A 466 -3.28 20.93 -6.58
C TYR A 466 -3.09 21.85 -7.78
N LYS A 467 -2.30 22.92 -7.58
CA LYS A 467 -1.94 23.89 -8.61
C LYS A 467 -0.59 23.60 -9.24
N ALA A 468 0.38 23.19 -8.44
CA ALA A 468 1.68 22.76 -8.90
C ALA A 468 2.37 21.84 -7.90
N THR A 469 3.13 20.88 -8.41
CA THR A 469 4.09 20.09 -7.64
C THR A 469 5.48 20.28 -8.25
N VAL A 470 6.42 20.66 -7.40
CA VAL A 470 7.83 20.88 -7.75
C VAL A 470 8.65 19.75 -7.15
N VAL A 471 9.48 19.10 -7.95
CA VAL A 471 10.40 18.04 -7.52
C VAL A 471 11.83 18.49 -7.83
N ASN A 472 12.69 18.54 -6.81
CA ASN A 472 14.08 18.99 -6.94
C ASN A 472 14.22 20.33 -7.71
N GLY A 473 13.28 21.27 -7.48
CA GLY A 473 13.32 22.61 -8.06
C GLY A 473 12.72 22.75 -9.46
N LYS A 474 12.10 21.72 -10.04
CA LYS A 474 11.41 21.80 -11.32
C LYS A 474 9.96 21.36 -11.21
N ILE A 475 9.10 22.01 -11.99
CA ILE A 475 7.65 21.72 -11.99
C ILE A 475 7.43 20.37 -12.67
N ASN A 476 6.90 19.42 -11.90
CA ASN A 476 6.55 18.08 -12.34
C ASN A 476 5.05 17.94 -12.67
N PHE A 477 4.20 18.72 -11.99
CA PHE A 477 2.75 18.71 -12.14
C PHE A 477 2.22 20.15 -12.11
N ILE A 478 1.26 20.47 -12.97
CA ILE A 478 0.61 21.77 -13.03
C ILE A 478 -0.87 21.61 -13.43
N ASP A 479 -1.78 22.19 -12.66
CA ASP A 479 -3.22 22.27 -12.93
C ASP A 479 -3.88 20.93 -13.36
N GLY A 480 -3.53 19.82 -12.73
CA GLY A 480 -4.14 18.50 -12.99
C GLY A 480 -3.31 17.58 -13.88
N GLU A 481 -2.23 18.08 -14.51
CA GLU A 481 -1.45 17.33 -15.49
C GLU A 481 0.03 17.21 -15.11
N LEU A 482 0.62 16.07 -15.41
CA LEU A 482 2.07 15.88 -15.33
C LEU A 482 2.76 16.57 -16.51
N THR A 483 3.89 17.21 -16.24
CA THR A 483 4.65 17.97 -17.27
C THR A 483 5.59 17.07 -18.06
N GLY A 484 5.77 15.82 -17.64
CA GLY A 484 6.80 14.92 -18.18
C GLY A 484 8.23 15.28 -17.74
N ALA A 485 8.38 16.11 -16.70
CA ALA A 485 9.68 16.47 -16.17
C ALA A 485 10.32 15.30 -15.40
N ALA A 486 11.49 14.87 -15.81
CA ALA A 486 12.29 13.82 -15.20
C ALA A 486 13.31 14.40 -14.20
N ASN A 487 12.87 14.70 -13.00
CA ASN A 487 13.71 15.36 -11.97
C ASN A 487 13.80 14.56 -10.68
N GLY A 488 13.18 13.40 -10.61
CA GLY A 488 13.30 12.47 -9.50
C GLY A 488 14.73 11.93 -9.39
N GLU A 489 15.11 11.60 -8.17
CA GLU A 489 16.43 11.04 -7.84
C GLU A 489 16.24 9.76 -7.02
N VAL A 490 17.17 8.82 -7.12
CA VAL A 490 17.28 7.71 -6.17
C VAL A 490 17.90 8.24 -4.88
N LEU A 491 17.12 8.21 -3.81
CA LEU A 491 17.53 8.69 -2.48
C LEU A 491 18.25 7.58 -1.74
N ARG A 492 19.56 7.69 -1.66
CA ARG A 492 20.39 6.69 -0.99
C ARG A 492 20.59 7.01 0.48
N HIS A 493 20.69 5.96 1.30
CA HIS A 493 21.08 6.07 2.69
C HIS A 493 22.46 6.77 2.80
N SER A 494 22.52 7.74 3.70
CA SER A 494 23.78 8.38 4.09
C SER A 494 23.89 8.29 5.62
N ALA A 495 24.90 7.57 6.09
CA ALA A 495 25.19 7.35 7.52
C ALA A 495 25.39 8.65 8.35
#